data_7f84d32b0118ceaa14442e055b9c5408
#
_entry.id   7f84d32b0118ceaa14442e055b9c5408
#
_cell.length_a   1.000
_cell.length_b   1.000
_cell.length_c   1.000
_cell.angle_alpha   90.00
_cell.angle_beta   90.00
_cell.angle_gamma   90.00
#
_symmetry.space_group_name_H-M   'P 1'
#
loop_
_entity.id
_entity.type
_entity.pdbx_description
1 polymer ?
#
loop_
_entity_poly.entity_id
_entity_poly.type
_entity_poly.pdbx_seq_one_letter_code
_entity_poly.pdbx_strand_id
1 'polypeptide(L)'
;YRKLGANLQAVDLPTLPLSNQIGFILEVEAAASFDELTRSGEVDLLQSGTSRSTWPNTFKTARFISAVDYLRAQRARTILMRQMDEFMSGFDVLLSAGSDATLGTTNLTGQPAMAVKCGIINNTPRILMLTGQLYDEATMCRVALAYEQATEWKDRHPTLKA
;
A
#
# COMPACT_ATOMS: atom_id res chain seq x y z
N TYR A 1 13.86 -16.53 -4.64
CA TYR A 1 14.27 -16.49 -3.23
C TYR A 1 14.73 -17.85 -2.69
N ARG A 2 14.00 -18.95 -2.93
CA ARG A 2 14.44 -20.30 -2.49
C ARG A 2 15.86 -20.63 -2.96
N LYS A 3 16.21 -20.30 -4.21
CA LYS A 3 17.58 -20.50 -4.75
C LYS A 3 18.63 -19.60 -4.10
N LEU A 4 18.20 -18.55 -3.41
CA LEU A 4 19.05 -17.63 -2.65
C LEU A 4 19.15 -18.02 -1.15
N GLY A 5 18.59 -19.17 -0.77
CA GLY A 5 18.63 -19.69 0.59
C GLY A 5 17.50 -19.21 1.51
N ALA A 6 16.52 -18.48 0.98
CA ALA A 6 15.37 -18.04 1.78
C ALA A 6 14.41 -19.21 2.09
N ASN A 7 13.96 -19.29 3.34
CA ASN A 7 12.88 -20.18 3.73
C ASN A 7 11.53 -19.51 3.41
N LEU A 8 10.82 -20.04 2.41
CA LEU A 8 9.52 -19.49 1.97
C LEU A 8 8.37 -20.33 2.50
N GLN A 9 7.51 -19.70 3.25
CA GLN A 9 6.26 -20.26 3.76
C GLN A 9 5.07 -19.53 3.12
N ALA A 10 4.09 -20.30 2.65
CA ALA A 10 2.80 -19.71 2.24
C ALA A 10 2.01 -19.36 3.49
N VAL A 11 1.50 -18.13 3.54
CA VAL A 11 0.71 -17.61 4.65
C VAL A 11 -0.48 -16.85 4.13
N ASP A 12 -1.58 -16.93 4.86
CA ASP A 12 -2.72 -16.03 4.67
C ASP A 12 -2.58 -14.87 5.64
N LEU A 13 -2.89 -13.66 5.19
CA LEU A 13 -3.02 -12.54 6.09
C LEU A 13 -4.08 -12.88 7.16
N PRO A 14 -3.85 -12.51 8.42
CA PRO A 14 -4.87 -12.70 9.43
C PRO A 14 -6.16 -12.04 8.98
N THR A 15 -7.29 -12.67 9.24
CA THR A 15 -8.61 -12.09 8.98
C THR A 15 -8.75 -10.86 9.86
N LEU A 16 -8.40 -9.72 9.28
CA LEU A 16 -8.48 -8.42 9.93
C LEU A 16 -9.83 -7.80 9.57
N PRO A 17 -10.87 -7.99 10.38
CA PRO A 17 -12.23 -7.61 10.00
C PRO A 17 -12.38 -6.11 9.77
N LEU A 18 -11.37 -5.33 10.16
CA LEU A 18 -11.45 -3.88 10.17
C LEU A 18 -10.76 -3.20 8.99
N SER A 19 -9.82 -3.86 8.29
CA SER A 19 -9.02 -3.19 7.25
C SER A 19 -9.87 -2.59 6.12
N ASN A 20 -10.89 -3.32 5.66
CA ASN A 20 -11.80 -2.84 4.61
C ASN A 20 -12.84 -1.84 5.13
N GLN A 21 -13.10 -1.81 6.44
CA GLN A 21 -14.12 -0.95 7.04
C GLN A 21 -13.58 0.41 7.45
N ILE A 22 -12.28 0.53 7.70
CA ILE A 22 -11.62 1.76 8.16
C ILE A 22 -10.80 2.46 7.07
N GLY A 23 -10.84 1.97 5.83
CA GLY A 23 -10.11 2.55 4.69
C GLY A 23 -10.45 4.03 4.44
N PHE A 24 -11.64 4.47 4.83
CA PHE A 24 -12.06 5.87 4.73
C PHE A 24 -11.19 6.83 5.57
N ILE A 25 -10.35 6.34 6.49
CA ILE A 25 -9.35 7.16 7.19
C ILE A 25 -8.49 7.93 6.17
N LEU A 26 -8.01 7.24 5.12
CA LEU A 26 -7.25 7.85 4.04
C LEU A 26 -8.04 8.98 3.36
N GLU A 27 -9.33 8.77 3.12
CA GLU A 27 -10.18 9.75 2.44
C GLU A 27 -10.36 11.02 3.28
N VAL A 28 -10.57 10.87 4.60
CA VAL A 28 -10.69 12.00 5.53
C VAL A 28 -9.38 12.76 5.66
N GLU A 29 -8.27 12.04 5.82
CA GLU A 29 -6.95 12.66 5.94
C GLU A 29 -6.54 13.36 4.63
N ALA A 30 -6.85 12.79 3.48
CA ALA A 30 -6.65 13.42 2.18
C ALA A 30 -7.53 14.68 2.03
N ALA A 31 -8.82 14.62 2.42
CA ALA A 31 -9.69 15.78 2.38
C ALA A 31 -9.18 16.93 3.28
N ALA A 32 -8.60 16.60 4.44
CA ALA A 32 -7.98 17.58 5.31
C ALA A 32 -6.68 18.16 4.71
N SER A 33 -5.85 17.32 4.11
CA SER A 33 -4.57 17.73 3.49
C SER A 33 -4.77 18.63 2.27
N PHE A 34 -5.85 18.41 1.50
CA PHE A 34 -6.20 19.17 0.30
C PHE A 34 -7.38 20.14 0.52
N ASP A 35 -7.56 20.59 1.78
CA ASP A 35 -8.67 21.48 2.15
C ASP A 35 -8.61 22.83 1.41
N GLU A 36 -7.43 23.44 1.34
CA GLU A 36 -7.22 24.71 0.65
C GLU A 36 -7.55 24.61 -0.85
N LEU A 37 -7.03 23.58 -1.51
CA LEU A 37 -7.32 23.28 -2.92
C LEU A 37 -8.84 23.09 -3.16
N THR A 38 -9.53 22.47 -2.20
CA THR A 38 -10.97 22.24 -2.30
C THR A 38 -11.76 23.52 -2.09
N ARG A 39 -11.35 24.37 -1.12
CA ARG A 39 -12.03 25.63 -0.82
C ARG A 39 -11.83 26.70 -1.87
N SER A 40 -10.66 26.77 -2.51
CA SER A 40 -10.39 27.70 -3.60
C SER A 40 -11.16 27.37 -4.87
N GLY A 41 -11.68 26.14 -5.00
CA GLY A 41 -12.31 25.64 -6.21
C GLY A 41 -11.32 25.10 -7.25
N GLU A 42 -10.02 25.22 -7.03
CA GLU A 42 -8.98 24.72 -7.95
C GLU A 42 -8.98 23.20 -8.08
N VAL A 43 -9.59 22.48 -7.11
CA VAL A 43 -9.84 21.05 -7.21
C VAL A 43 -10.60 20.66 -8.50
N ASP A 44 -11.40 21.57 -9.07
CA ASP A 44 -12.17 21.33 -10.29
C ASP A 44 -11.28 21.43 -11.56
N LEU A 45 -10.08 22.00 -11.46
CA LEU A 45 -9.07 22.02 -12.52
C LEU A 45 -8.34 20.67 -12.67
N LEU A 46 -8.41 19.81 -11.66
CA LEU A 46 -7.83 18.49 -11.74
C LEU A 46 -8.60 17.65 -12.75
N GLN A 47 -7.89 17.21 -13.80
CA GLN A 47 -8.48 16.31 -14.79
C GLN A 47 -8.77 14.95 -14.13
N SER A 48 -10.03 14.74 -13.83
CA SER A 48 -10.55 13.44 -13.40
C SER A 48 -11.38 12.87 -14.54
N GLY A 49 -11.22 11.60 -14.83
CA GLY A 49 -12.12 10.91 -15.76
C GLY A 49 -13.57 10.98 -15.28
N THR A 50 -14.50 10.48 -16.08
CA THR A 50 -15.95 10.49 -15.80
C THR A 50 -16.38 9.60 -14.60
N SER A 51 -15.45 8.90 -13.96
CA SER A 51 -15.71 8.06 -12.80
C SER A 51 -16.08 8.90 -11.57
N ARG A 52 -17.09 8.46 -10.82
CA ARG A 52 -17.46 9.05 -9.52
C ARG A 52 -16.40 8.82 -8.45
N SER A 53 -15.59 7.77 -8.59
CA SER A 53 -14.50 7.43 -7.69
C SER A 53 -13.20 8.11 -8.14
N THR A 54 -13.13 9.42 -7.98
CA THR A 54 -11.96 10.26 -8.30
C THR A 54 -11.54 11.04 -7.07
N TRP A 55 -10.25 11.35 -6.95
CA TRP A 55 -9.73 12.12 -5.83
C TRP A 55 -10.42 13.48 -5.63
N PRO A 56 -10.71 14.29 -6.67
CA PRO A 56 -11.49 15.52 -6.50
C PRO A 56 -12.84 15.30 -5.83
N ASN A 57 -13.56 14.25 -6.20
CA ASN A 57 -14.83 13.92 -5.55
C ASN A 57 -14.62 13.43 -4.12
N THR A 58 -13.60 12.59 -3.88
CA THR A 58 -13.25 12.11 -2.55
C THR A 58 -12.93 13.27 -1.61
N PHE A 59 -12.12 14.26 -2.03
CA PHE A 59 -11.81 15.44 -1.21
C PHE A 59 -13.08 16.23 -0.81
N LYS A 60 -14.06 16.29 -1.70
CA LYS A 60 -15.34 16.96 -1.42
C LYS A 60 -16.23 16.13 -0.48
N THR A 61 -16.39 14.83 -0.75
CA THR A 61 -17.36 13.98 -0.05
C THR A 61 -16.88 13.51 1.32
N ALA A 62 -15.58 13.26 1.49
CA ALA A 62 -15.03 12.83 2.78
C ALA A 62 -15.17 13.89 3.89
N ARG A 63 -15.41 15.14 3.54
CA ARG A 63 -15.71 16.23 4.49
C ARG A 63 -17.03 16.02 5.27
N PHE A 64 -17.91 15.14 4.78
CA PHE A 64 -19.18 14.81 5.45
C PHE A 64 -19.06 13.64 6.43
N ILE A 65 -17.90 12.98 6.51
CA ILE A 65 -17.64 11.93 7.50
C ILE A 65 -17.53 12.59 8.88
N SER A 66 -18.26 12.04 9.85
CA SER A 66 -18.30 12.63 11.18
C SER A 66 -16.96 12.45 11.92
N ALA A 67 -16.62 13.42 12.76
CA ALA A 67 -15.45 13.31 13.64
C ALA A 67 -15.55 12.09 14.58
N VAL A 68 -16.76 11.72 14.99
CA VAL A 68 -17.00 10.54 15.83
C VAL A 68 -16.60 9.27 15.10
N ASP A 69 -17.00 9.12 13.84
CA ASP A 69 -16.68 7.93 13.03
C ASP A 69 -15.17 7.86 12.75
N TYR A 70 -14.55 8.98 12.42
CA TYR A 70 -13.10 9.05 12.24
C TYR A 70 -12.33 8.65 13.52
N LEU A 71 -12.72 9.14 14.68
CA LEU A 71 -12.07 8.77 15.95
C LEU A 71 -12.28 7.28 16.29
N ARG A 72 -13.45 6.72 15.98
CA ARG A 72 -13.72 5.29 16.14
C ARG A 72 -12.85 4.46 15.19
N ALA A 73 -12.70 4.90 13.96
CA ALA A 73 -11.84 4.25 12.98
C ALA A 73 -10.37 4.27 13.41
N GLN A 74 -9.88 5.37 13.98
CA GLN A 74 -8.51 5.46 14.52
C GLN A 74 -8.28 4.50 15.71
N ARG A 75 -9.28 4.29 16.56
CA ARG A 75 -9.21 3.27 17.62
C ARG A 75 -9.15 1.86 17.03
N ALA A 76 -9.96 1.58 16.01
CA ALA A 76 -9.93 0.31 15.29
C ALA A 76 -8.58 0.10 14.58
N ARG A 77 -8.01 1.15 13.98
CA ARG A 77 -6.66 1.13 13.40
C ARG A 77 -5.60 0.71 14.41
N THR A 78 -5.68 1.17 15.65
CA THR A 78 -4.74 0.77 16.70
C THR A 78 -4.79 -0.75 16.98
N ILE A 79 -5.98 -1.35 16.93
CA ILE A 79 -6.14 -2.81 17.06
C ILE A 79 -5.52 -3.52 15.88
N LEU A 80 -5.80 -3.05 14.66
CA LEU A 80 -5.24 -3.58 13.42
C LEU A 80 -3.71 -3.53 13.42
N MET A 81 -3.12 -2.42 13.88
CA MET A 81 -1.66 -2.27 14.00
C MET A 81 -1.04 -3.35 14.90
N ARG A 82 -1.64 -3.61 16.05
CA ARG A 82 -1.15 -4.67 16.97
C ARG A 82 -1.25 -6.07 16.37
N GLN A 83 -2.36 -6.37 15.72
CA GLN A 83 -2.57 -7.65 15.06
C GLN A 83 -1.57 -7.88 13.91
N MET A 84 -1.29 -6.83 13.14
CA MET A 84 -0.33 -6.90 12.04
C MET A 84 1.12 -7.02 12.56
N ASP A 85 1.46 -6.34 13.63
CA ASP A 85 2.76 -6.43 14.28
C ASP A 85 3.00 -7.85 14.84
N GLU A 86 2.01 -8.42 15.52
CA GLU A 86 2.06 -9.81 16.00
C GLU A 86 2.22 -10.79 14.82
N PHE A 87 1.48 -10.64 13.74
CA PHE A 87 1.62 -11.47 12.55
C PHE A 87 3.01 -11.36 11.93
N MET A 88 3.52 -10.14 11.75
CA MET A 88 4.82 -9.90 11.13
C MET A 88 6.00 -10.34 12.00
N SER A 89 5.82 -10.48 13.31
CA SER A 89 6.89 -10.95 14.20
C SER A 89 7.41 -12.35 13.87
N GLY A 90 6.63 -13.15 13.14
CA GLY A 90 7.02 -14.49 12.68
C GLY A 90 7.83 -14.52 11.37
N PHE A 91 8.05 -13.37 10.72
CA PHE A 91 8.64 -13.30 9.38
C PHE A 91 9.61 -12.13 9.26
N ASP A 92 10.69 -12.31 8.50
CA ASP A 92 11.59 -11.20 8.16
C ASP A 92 10.95 -10.25 7.13
N VAL A 93 10.31 -10.82 6.10
CA VAL A 93 9.66 -10.10 5.01
C VAL A 93 8.46 -10.87 4.49
N LEU A 94 7.35 -10.19 4.29
CA LEU A 94 6.18 -10.71 3.58
C LEU A 94 6.29 -10.37 2.09
N LEU A 95 6.06 -11.37 1.23
CA LEU A 95 6.00 -11.19 -0.22
C LEU A 95 4.56 -11.25 -0.71
N SER A 96 4.13 -10.27 -1.48
CA SER A 96 2.78 -10.23 -2.03
C SER A 96 2.72 -9.67 -3.46
N ALA A 97 1.59 -9.86 -4.12
CA ALA A 97 1.31 -9.13 -5.35
C ALA A 97 0.97 -7.66 -5.02
N GLY A 98 1.56 -6.72 -5.74
CA GLY A 98 1.46 -5.29 -5.41
C GLY A 98 0.08 -4.65 -5.56
N SER A 99 -0.95 -5.42 -5.85
CA SER A 99 -2.33 -4.94 -6.07
C SER A 99 -3.37 -5.68 -5.23
N ASP A 100 -2.95 -6.35 -4.16
CA ASP A 100 -3.83 -7.11 -3.28
C ASP A 100 -4.22 -6.33 -2.00
N ALA A 101 -5.01 -6.97 -1.15
CA ALA A 101 -5.48 -6.39 0.12
C ALA A 101 -4.32 -6.07 1.09
N THR A 102 -3.13 -6.64 0.87
CA THR A 102 -1.94 -6.41 1.70
C THR A 102 -1.56 -4.93 1.71
N LEU A 103 -1.56 -4.29 0.53
CA LEU A 103 -1.19 -2.88 0.40
C LEU A 103 -2.11 -1.96 1.23
N GLY A 104 -3.42 -2.17 1.17
CA GLY A 104 -4.38 -1.39 1.96
C GLY A 104 -4.15 -1.55 3.47
N THR A 105 -3.88 -2.77 3.91
CA THR A 105 -3.61 -3.08 5.32
C THR A 105 -2.30 -2.45 5.77
N THR A 106 -1.21 -2.63 5.02
CA THR A 106 0.12 -2.12 5.41
C THR A 106 0.19 -0.59 5.42
N ASN A 107 -0.55 0.09 4.53
CA ASN A 107 -0.70 1.54 4.57
C ASN A 107 -1.41 2.03 5.87
N LEU A 108 -2.39 1.27 6.38
CA LEU A 108 -3.08 1.59 7.62
C LEU A 108 -2.23 1.28 8.86
N THR A 109 -1.35 0.30 8.78
CA THR A 109 -0.59 -0.22 9.93
C THR A 109 0.85 0.27 9.99
N GLY A 110 1.36 0.86 8.90
CA GLY A 110 2.63 1.58 8.87
C GLY A 110 3.85 0.70 8.57
N GLN A 111 3.68 -0.56 8.15
CA GLN A 111 4.82 -1.38 7.73
C GLN A 111 5.53 -0.77 6.52
N PRO A 112 6.87 -0.79 6.49
CA PRO A 112 7.63 -0.40 5.32
C PRO A 112 7.34 -1.36 4.16
N ALA A 113 7.21 -0.82 2.96
CA ALA A 113 6.96 -1.62 1.77
C ALA A 113 7.84 -1.16 0.59
N MET A 114 8.30 -2.11 -0.20
CA MET A 114 9.11 -1.87 -1.39
C MET A 114 8.60 -2.71 -2.56
N ALA A 115 8.49 -2.08 -3.72
CA ALA A 115 8.13 -2.75 -4.96
C ALA A 115 9.39 -3.05 -5.78
N VAL A 116 9.63 -4.32 -6.11
CA VAL A 116 10.68 -4.73 -7.05
C VAL A 116 10.04 -5.26 -8.33
N LYS A 117 10.63 -4.94 -9.47
CA LYS A 117 10.14 -5.41 -10.75
C LYS A 117 10.43 -6.91 -10.90
N CYS A 118 9.41 -7.71 -11.22
CA CYS A 118 9.53 -9.15 -11.35
C CYS A 118 9.09 -9.71 -12.71
N GLY A 119 8.73 -8.83 -13.64
CA GLY A 119 8.32 -9.26 -14.98
C GLY A 119 7.81 -8.12 -15.84
N ILE A 120 7.56 -8.41 -17.11
CA ILE A 120 6.83 -7.53 -18.02
C ILE A 120 5.80 -8.42 -18.75
N ILE A 121 4.52 -8.07 -18.64
CA ILE A 121 3.42 -8.78 -19.32
C ILE A 121 2.62 -7.73 -20.11
N ASN A 122 2.42 -8.01 -21.40
CA ASN A 122 1.74 -7.08 -22.32
C ASN A 122 2.34 -5.67 -22.28
N ASN A 123 3.66 -5.58 -22.30
CA ASN A 123 4.43 -4.34 -22.21
C ASN A 123 4.20 -3.52 -20.91
N THR A 124 3.67 -4.16 -19.87
CA THR A 124 3.40 -3.54 -18.55
C THR A 124 4.29 -4.19 -17.50
N PRO A 125 5.05 -3.41 -16.71
CA PRO A 125 5.84 -3.95 -15.61
C PRO A 125 4.95 -4.65 -14.58
N ARG A 126 5.45 -5.76 -14.06
CA ARG A 126 4.87 -6.47 -12.92
C ARG A 126 5.80 -6.33 -11.74
N ILE A 127 5.21 -6.19 -10.59
CA ILE A 127 5.94 -5.98 -9.34
C ILE A 127 5.69 -7.13 -8.36
N LEU A 128 6.69 -7.36 -7.54
CA LEU A 128 6.61 -8.11 -6.31
C LEU A 128 6.74 -7.09 -5.18
N MET A 129 5.77 -7.08 -4.28
CA MET A 129 5.80 -6.22 -3.11
C MET A 129 6.50 -6.96 -1.96
N LEU A 130 7.45 -6.29 -1.35
CA LEU A 130 8.09 -6.69 -0.11
C LEU A 130 7.54 -5.82 1.01
N THR A 131 7.10 -6.43 2.10
CA THR A 131 6.66 -5.71 3.30
C THR A 131 7.51 -6.19 4.46
N GLY A 132 8.16 -5.26 5.16
CA GLY A 132 9.02 -5.52 6.31
C GLY A 132 8.32 -5.35 7.65
N GLN A 133 9.02 -5.70 8.72
CA GLN A 133 8.61 -5.34 10.07
C GLN A 133 8.74 -3.82 10.27
N LEU A 134 8.02 -3.27 11.24
CA LEU A 134 8.11 -1.86 11.61
C LEU A 134 9.57 -1.51 11.95
N TYR A 135 10.09 -0.44 11.36
CA TYR A 135 11.44 0.09 11.55
C TYR A 135 12.58 -0.85 11.11
N ASP A 136 12.29 -1.91 10.32
CA ASP A 136 13.31 -2.80 9.76
C ASP A 136 13.41 -2.70 8.23
N GLU A 137 13.49 -1.47 7.72
CA GLU A 137 13.72 -1.19 6.30
C GLU A 137 15.03 -1.81 5.80
N ALA A 138 16.01 -1.95 6.69
CA ALA A 138 17.31 -2.50 6.33
C ALA A 138 17.23 -3.97 5.89
N THR A 139 16.46 -4.80 6.60
CA THR A 139 16.22 -6.18 6.20
C THR A 139 15.46 -6.27 4.88
N MET A 140 14.41 -5.47 4.72
CA MET A 140 13.65 -5.40 3.47
C MET A 140 14.54 -4.99 2.29
N CYS A 141 15.40 -3.97 2.44
CA CYS A 141 16.34 -3.54 1.40
C CYS A 141 17.35 -4.62 1.04
N ARG A 142 17.87 -5.38 2.02
CA ARG A 142 18.79 -6.51 1.77
C ARG A 142 18.11 -7.60 0.94
N VAL A 143 16.85 -7.94 1.28
CA VAL A 143 16.07 -8.94 0.54
C VAL A 143 15.78 -8.46 -0.90
N ALA A 144 15.43 -7.19 -1.07
CA ALA A 144 15.21 -6.59 -2.37
C ALA A 144 16.48 -6.59 -3.22
N LEU A 145 17.61 -6.19 -2.65
CA LEU A 145 18.91 -6.16 -3.34
C LEU A 145 19.34 -7.57 -3.79
N ALA A 146 19.20 -8.57 -2.92
CA ALA A 146 19.49 -9.95 -3.27
C ALA A 146 18.67 -10.45 -4.48
N TYR A 147 17.40 -10.04 -4.56
CA TYR A 147 16.55 -10.34 -5.70
C TYR A 147 17.02 -9.64 -6.98
N GLU A 148 17.30 -8.34 -6.90
CA GLU A 148 17.76 -7.57 -8.08
C GLU A 148 19.09 -8.06 -8.62
N GLN A 149 20.01 -8.47 -7.75
CA GLN A 149 21.32 -9.05 -8.16
C GLN A 149 21.17 -10.43 -8.79
N ALA A 150 20.16 -11.20 -8.41
CA ALA A 150 19.92 -12.55 -8.90
C ALA A 150 19.02 -12.61 -10.16
N THR A 151 18.51 -11.47 -10.62
CA THR A 151 17.59 -11.39 -11.75
C THR A 151 17.96 -10.26 -12.71
N GLU A 152 17.47 -10.34 -13.94
CA GLU A 152 17.69 -9.33 -14.99
C GLU A 152 16.58 -8.25 -15.04
N TRP A 153 15.58 -8.34 -14.17
CA TRP A 153 14.37 -7.50 -14.30
C TRP A 153 14.63 -6.02 -14.09
N LYS A 154 15.63 -5.64 -13.31
CA LYS A 154 16.01 -4.24 -13.09
C LYS A 154 16.39 -3.53 -14.40
N ASP A 155 17.05 -4.27 -15.34
CA ASP A 155 17.58 -3.71 -16.57
C ASP A 155 16.59 -3.83 -17.75
N ARG A 156 15.48 -4.53 -17.57
CA ARG A 156 14.44 -4.68 -18.61
C ARG A 156 13.41 -3.56 -18.50
N HIS A 157 13.07 -2.95 -19.63
CA HIS A 157 12.10 -1.88 -19.73
C HIS A 157 10.99 -2.20 -20.74
N PRO A 158 9.76 -1.68 -20.53
CA PRO A 158 8.73 -1.71 -21.56
C PRO A 158 9.19 -0.98 -22.82
N THR A 159 8.69 -1.40 -23.97
CA THR A 159 8.91 -0.66 -25.21
C THR A 159 8.06 0.61 -25.18
N LEU A 160 8.70 1.76 -25.19
CA LEU A 160 8.02 3.03 -25.30
C LEU A 160 7.56 3.19 -26.76
N LYS A 161 6.27 3.43 -26.97
CA LYS A 161 5.76 3.86 -28.26
C LYS A 161 6.10 5.34 -28.41
N ALA A 162 6.77 5.67 -29.51
CA ALA A 162 6.98 7.04 -29.94
C ALA A 162 5.65 7.69 -30.31
#